data_c05fe2fd58dbb2e2f6ddd6f490f1ba52
#
_entry.id   c05fe2fd58dbb2e2f6ddd6f490f1ba52
#
_cell.length_a   1.000
_cell.length_b   1.000
_cell.length_c   1.000
_cell.angle_alpha   90.00
_cell.angle_beta   90.00
_cell.angle_gamma   90.00
#
_symmetry.space_group_name_H-M   'P 1'
#
loop_
_entity.id
_entity.type
_entity.pdbx_description
1 polymer ?
#
loop_
_entity_poly.entity_id
_entity_poly.type
_entity_poly.pdbx_seq_one_letter_code
_entity_poly.pdbx_strand_id
1 'polypeptide(L)'
;MRKCRKLMLMAIFLAFCSLGFSKTYFGVYLNDASLANLREKPSSSSKILAGLDMFEGGELIRREGNWYYIKYRIESGKILYGYIHRSQGYLMETYVVSSKDGYANIRWEPSSSAKIAGKEKNGKVLEVYEEKGDWLYITYGDSPHIPVAYVHRSQVKKEK
;
A
#
# COMPACT_ATOMS: atom_id res chain seq x y z
N MET A 1 -0.99 -22.41 -16.26
CA MET A 1 -1.64 -22.57 -14.95
C MET A 1 -0.96 -21.83 -13.77
N ARG A 2 -0.01 -20.89 -14.01
CA ARG A 2 0.66 -20.09 -12.95
C ARG A 2 0.01 -18.73 -12.68
N LYS A 3 -0.88 -18.24 -13.54
CA LYS A 3 -1.47 -16.88 -13.45
C LYS A 3 -2.59 -16.73 -12.40
N CYS A 4 -3.25 -17.82 -11.99
CA CYS A 4 -4.37 -17.72 -11.04
C CYS A 4 -3.97 -17.68 -9.56
N ARG A 5 -2.71 -18.01 -9.20
CA ARG A 5 -2.25 -18.02 -7.80
C ARG A 5 -1.85 -16.61 -7.29
N LYS A 6 -1.46 -15.69 -8.21
CA LYS A 6 -1.03 -14.34 -7.83
C LYS A 6 -2.18 -13.42 -7.38
N LEU A 7 -3.40 -13.63 -7.91
CA LEU A 7 -4.58 -12.84 -7.46
C LEU A 7 -5.06 -13.17 -6.04
N MET A 8 -4.71 -14.36 -5.54
CA MET A 8 -5.17 -14.80 -4.20
C MET A 8 -4.29 -14.26 -3.06
N LEU A 9 -3.07 -13.81 -3.35
CA LEU A 9 -2.14 -13.24 -2.36
C LEU A 9 -2.47 -11.79 -1.99
N MET A 10 -3.09 -11.01 -2.88
CA MET A 10 -3.57 -9.66 -2.58
C MET A 10 -4.68 -9.64 -1.53
N ALA A 11 -5.53 -10.69 -1.49
CA ALA A 11 -6.63 -10.81 -0.53
C ALA A 11 -6.19 -11.18 0.90
N ILE A 12 -4.99 -11.73 1.07
CA ILE A 12 -4.49 -12.17 2.40
C ILE A 12 -3.87 -11.01 3.20
N PHE A 13 -3.51 -9.90 2.53
CA PHE A 13 -2.95 -8.71 3.21
C PHE A 13 -4.00 -7.95 4.06
N LEU A 14 -5.29 -8.10 3.74
CA LEU A 14 -6.39 -7.38 4.40
C LEU A 14 -6.90 -7.99 5.71
N ALA A 15 -6.40 -9.16 6.14
CA ALA A 15 -7.01 -9.91 7.25
C ALA A 15 -6.35 -9.72 8.63
N PHE A 16 -5.37 -8.81 8.79
CA PHE A 16 -4.70 -8.59 10.09
C PHE A 16 -4.84 -7.15 10.59
N CYS A 17 -6.07 -6.66 10.65
CA CYS A 17 -6.36 -5.41 11.34
C CYS A 17 -6.78 -5.71 12.79
N SER A 18 -5.83 -5.81 13.71
CA SER A 18 -6.10 -5.80 15.15
C SER A 18 -5.22 -4.77 15.85
N LEU A 19 -5.92 -3.74 16.38
CA LEU A 19 -5.51 -2.85 17.46
C LEU A 19 -4.43 -1.78 17.18
N GLY A 20 -4.87 -0.59 16.78
CA GLY A 20 -4.49 0.63 17.52
C GLY A 20 -3.33 1.48 17.00
N PHE A 21 -2.62 1.13 15.92
CA PHE A 21 -1.59 2.02 15.36
C PHE A 21 -1.74 2.11 13.84
N SER A 22 -1.70 3.35 13.34
CA SER A 22 -1.61 3.59 11.90
C SER A 22 -0.38 2.87 11.35
N LYS A 23 -0.61 1.88 10.50
CA LYS A 23 0.47 1.12 9.87
C LYS A 23 0.81 1.75 8.53
N THR A 24 2.07 2.00 8.33
CA THR A 24 2.62 2.36 7.02
C THR A 24 3.20 1.11 6.40
N TYR A 25 2.89 0.87 5.14
CA TYR A 25 3.41 -0.26 4.38
C TYR A 25 4.33 0.23 3.28
N PHE A 26 5.36 -0.55 2.98
CA PHE A 26 6.15 -0.41 1.78
C PHE A 26 5.67 -1.42 0.74
N GLY A 27 5.36 -0.95 -0.46
CA GLY A 27 5.01 -1.77 -1.60
C GLY A 27 6.05 -1.62 -2.71
N VAL A 28 6.42 -2.74 -3.34
CA VAL A 28 7.34 -2.76 -4.48
C VAL A 28 6.62 -2.29 -5.73
N TYR A 29 7.23 -1.32 -6.42
CA TYR A 29 6.83 -0.90 -7.75
C TYR A 29 8.06 -0.72 -8.62
N LEU A 30 8.32 -1.67 -9.48
CA LEU A 30 9.43 -1.66 -10.43
C LEU A 30 8.87 -1.75 -11.85
N ASN A 31 9.41 -0.93 -12.74
CA ASN A 31 8.98 -0.89 -14.14
C ASN A 31 9.60 -2.00 -15.00
N ASP A 32 10.46 -2.81 -14.42
CA ASP A 32 11.15 -3.91 -15.05
C ASP A 32 10.90 -5.24 -14.32
N ALA A 33 11.35 -6.32 -14.89
CA ALA A 33 11.23 -7.65 -14.30
C ALA A 33 12.20 -7.92 -13.15
N SER A 34 12.85 -6.89 -12.62
CA SER A 34 13.79 -7.03 -11.51
C SER A 34 13.05 -7.22 -10.17
N LEU A 35 13.74 -7.84 -9.22
CA LEU A 35 13.25 -8.00 -7.86
C LEU A 35 13.77 -6.86 -6.98
N ALA A 36 12.93 -6.36 -6.10
CA ALA A 36 13.37 -5.46 -5.04
C ALA A 36 14.12 -6.25 -3.97
N ASN A 37 15.30 -5.79 -3.61
CA ASN A 37 16.19 -6.54 -2.72
C ASN A 37 15.98 -6.15 -1.25
N LEU A 38 15.46 -7.08 -0.45
CA LEU A 38 15.48 -6.98 1.00
C LEU A 38 16.86 -7.37 1.51
N ARG A 39 17.52 -6.50 2.26
CA ARG A 39 18.92 -6.65 2.68
C ARG A 39 19.09 -6.67 4.20
N GLU A 40 20.17 -7.29 4.65
CA GLU A 40 20.51 -7.41 6.06
C GLU A 40 20.88 -6.05 6.70
N LYS A 41 21.52 -5.15 5.94
CA LYS A 41 21.97 -3.82 6.37
C LYS A 41 21.57 -2.75 5.34
N PRO A 42 21.48 -1.46 5.73
CA PRO A 42 21.12 -0.37 4.82
C PRO A 42 22.28 -0.01 3.87
N SER A 43 22.67 -0.95 3.03
CA SER A 43 23.76 -0.83 2.06
C SER A 43 23.50 -1.69 0.83
N SER A 44 23.82 -1.17 -0.36
CA SER A 44 23.70 -1.88 -1.63
C SER A 44 24.64 -3.09 -1.75
N SER A 45 25.71 -3.11 -0.99
CA SER A 45 26.66 -4.24 -0.91
C SER A 45 26.31 -5.28 0.15
N SER A 46 25.28 -5.02 0.97
CA SER A 46 24.87 -5.94 2.03
C SER A 46 24.21 -7.20 1.47
N LYS A 47 24.28 -8.29 2.23
CA LYS A 47 23.64 -9.57 1.91
C LYS A 47 22.17 -9.39 1.61
N ILE A 48 21.70 -9.99 0.52
CA ILE A 48 20.28 -10.07 0.17
C ILE A 48 19.63 -11.20 1.00
N LEU A 49 18.54 -10.89 1.67
CA LEU A 49 17.75 -11.82 2.47
C LEU A 49 16.59 -12.41 1.67
N ALA A 50 15.99 -11.60 0.79
CA ALA A 50 14.93 -11.99 -0.13
C ALA A 50 14.86 -11.02 -1.31
N GLY A 51 14.35 -11.49 -2.44
CA GLY A 51 13.86 -10.66 -3.53
C GLY A 51 12.35 -10.54 -3.42
N LEU A 52 11.82 -9.33 -3.52
CA LEU A 52 10.39 -9.04 -3.54
C LEU A 52 9.96 -8.75 -4.98
N ASP A 53 8.90 -9.40 -5.41
CA ASP A 53 8.29 -9.19 -6.73
C ASP A 53 7.39 -7.93 -6.70
N MET A 54 6.96 -7.46 -7.87
CA MET A 54 6.03 -6.34 -8.00
C MET A 54 4.75 -6.63 -7.20
N PHE A 55 4.27 -5.61 -6.48
CA PHE A 55 3.14 -5.65 -5.54
C PHE A 55 3.37 -6.44 -4.24
N GLU A 56 4.55 -7.01 -4.04
CA GLU A 56 4.92 -7.50 -2.72
C GLU A 56 5.41 -6.35 -1.83
N GLY A 57 5.39 -6.56 -0.54
CA GLY A 57 5.80 -5.51 0.39
C GLY A 57 5.74 -5.93 1.85
N GLY A 58 5.97 -4.99 2.73
CA GLY A 58 6.00 -5.25 4.15
C GLY A 58 5.63 -4.05 5.02
N GLU A 59 5.32 -4.32 6.27
CA GLU A 59 5.05 -3.31 7.29
C GLU A 59 6.33 -2.49 7.54
N LEU A 60 6.25 -1.17 7.40
CA LEU A 60 7.35 -0.26 7.72
C LEU A 60 7.54 -0.22 9.25
N ILE A 61 8.73 -0.56 9.70
CA ILE A 61 9.10 -0.47 11.12
C ILE A 61 9.79 0.87 11.42
N ARG A 62 10.74 1.27 10.56
CA ARG A 62 11.45 2.56 10.69
C ARG A 62 12.08 3.00 9.39
N ARG A 63 12.44 4.28 9.33
CA ARG A 63 13.16 4.90 8.21
C ARG A 63 14.59 5.21 8.63
N GLU A 64 15.56 4.88 7.78
CA GLU A 64 16.99 5.16 7.98
C GLU A 64 17.58 5.75 6.70
N GLY A 65 17.56 7.08 6.58
CA GLY A 65 18.01 7.79 5.38
C GLY A 65 17.23 7.37 4.13
N ASN A 66 17.93 6.75 3.16
CA ASN A 66 17.32 6.23 1.94
C ASN A 66 16.80 4.78 2.06
N TRP A 67 16.81 4.22 3.25
CA TRP A 67 16.42 2.84 3.50
C TRP A 67 15.21 2.76 4.41
N TYR A 68 14.36 1.78 4.14
CA TYR A 68 13.23 1.41 4.97
C TYR A 68 13.49 0.06 5.61
N TYR A 69 13.42 -0.04 6.92
CA TYR A 69 13.44 -1.30 7.65
C TYR A 69 12.03 -1.83 7.74
N ILE A 70 11.77 -2.96 7.09
CA ILE A 70 10.44 -3.52 6.96
C ILE A 70 10.35 -4.92 7.57
N LYS A 71 9.13 -5.29 7.93
CA LYS A 71 8.73 -6.65 8.30
C LYS A 71 8.01 -7.26 7.12
N TYR A 72 8.60 -8.25 6.48
CA TYR A 72 8.11 -8.92 5.29
C TYR A 72 7.78 -10.38 5.58
N ARG A 73 6.64 -10.87 5.06
CA ARG A 73 6.23 -12.27 5.16
C ARG A 73 6.37 -12.94 3.80
N ILE A 74 7.25 -13.94 3.71
CA ILE A 74 7.40 -14.75 2.50
C ILE A 74 6.27 -15.78 2.35
N GLU A 75 6.13 -16.38 1.16
CA GLU A 75 5.05 -17.36 0.86
C GLU A 75 4.97 -18.53 1.87
N SER A 76 6.10 -19.01 2.38
CA SER A 76 6.13 -20.07 3.39
C SER A 76 5.57 -19.67 4.76
N GLY A 77 5.17 -18.39 4.92
CA GLY A 77 4.69 -17.84 6.20
C GLY A 77 5.79 -17.32 7.12
N LYS A 78 7.08 -17.57 6.81
CA LYS A 78 8.20 -17.05 7.58
C LYS A 78 8.26 -15.53 7.50
N ILE A 79 8.57 -14.87 8.60
CA ILE A 79 8.76 -13.42 8.69
C ILE A 79 10.24 -13.12 8.60
N LEU A 80 10.59 -12.17 7.73
CA LEU A 80 11.91 -11.59 7.58
C LEU A 80 11.86 -10.12 8.00
N TYR A 81 12.95 -9.64 8.55
CA TYR A 81 13.19 -8.23 8.83
C TYR A 81 14.42 -7.80 8.06
N GLY A 82 14.36 -6.68 7.36
CA GLY A 82 15.47 -6.21 6.57
C GLY A 82 15.25 -4.83 5.99
N TYR A 83 16.24 -4.37 5.26
CA TYR A 83 16.28 -3.05 4.65
C TYR A 83 15.98 -3.14 3.16
N ILE A 84 15.12 -2.24 2.69
CA ILE A 84 14.82 -2.06 1.28
C ILE A 84 15.07 -0.59 0.91
N HIS A 85 15.66 -0.33 -0.24
CA HIS A 85 15.95 1.04 -0.65
C HIS A 85 14.67 1.74 -1.13
N ARG A 86 14.49 3.00 -0.76
CA ARG A 86 13.28 3.78 -1.07
C ARG A 86 12.95 3.89 -2.56
N SER A 87 13.96 3.78 -3.45
CA SER A 87 13.75 3.84 -4.90
C SER A 87 13.12 2.58 -5.49
N GLN A 88 12.98 1.50 -4.70
CA GLN A 88 12.45 0.22 -5.17
C GLN A 88 10.94 0.09 -4.98
N GLY A 89 10.29 1.13 -4.48
CA GLY A 89 8.85 1.12 -4.27
C GLY A 89 8.33 2.41 -3.63
N TYR A 90 7.18 2.33 -3.02
CA TYR A 90 6.47 3.44 -2.42
C TYR A 90 5.97 3.09 -1.01
N LEU A 91 5.68 4.12 -0.23
CA LEU A 91 4.98 3.96 1.05
C LEU A 91 3.49 4.18 0.83
N MET A 92 2.68 3.34 1.47
CA MET A 92 1.23 3.50 1.53
C MET A 92 0.76 3.54 2.98
N GLU A 93 -0.28 4.30 3.22
CA GLU A 93 -0.94 4.39 4.52
C GLU A 93 -2.38 3.93 4.40
N THR A 94 -2.92 3.36 5.46
CA THR A 94 -4.32 2.91 5.47
C THR A 94 -5.23 3.95 6.11
N TYR A 95 -6.34 4.22 5.42
CA TYR A 95 -7.43 5.07 5.88
C TYR A 95 -8.74 4.29 5.86
N VAL A 96 -9.62 4.59 6.78
CA VAL A 96 -10.96 3.99 6.86
C VAL A 96 -11.99 5.04 6.48
N VAL A 97 -12.91 4.69 5.60
CA VAL A 97 -14.05 5.55 5.27
C VAL A 97 -14.87 5.83 6.53
N SER A 98 -15.08 7.11 6.81
CA SER A 98 -15.78 7.59 8.03
C SER A 98 -16.46 8.92 7.73
N SER A 99 -17.48 8.88 6.90
CA SER A 99 -18.28 10.02 6.46
C SER A 99 -19.59 10.11 7.24
N LYS A 100 -20.09 11.34 7.44
CA LYS A 100 -21.41 11.59 8.03
C LYS A 100 -22.55 11.02 7.17
N ASP A 101 -22.34 10.96 5.86
CA ASP A 101 -23.32 10.47 4.88
C ASP A 101 -23.36 8.93 4.78
N GLY A 102 -22.56 8.23 5.58
CA GLY A 102 -22.45 6.76 5.57
C GLY A 102 -21.58 6.20 4.46
N TYR A 103 -21.05 7.03 3.57
CA TYR A 103 -20.15 6.64 2.48
C TYR A 103 -19.23 7.78 2.06
N ALA A 104 -18.12 7.45 1.40
CA ALA A 104 -17.25 8.40 0.72
C ALA A 104 -17.47 8.36 -0.78
N ASN A 105 -17.43 9.53 -1.43
CA ASN A 105 -17.40 9.63 -2.89
C ASN A 105 -15.97 9.47 -3.38
N ILE A 106 -15.75 8.48 -4.22
CA ILE A 106 -14.49 8.29 -4.93
C ILE A 106 -14.60 9.02 -6.28
N ARG A 107 -13.58 9.81 -6.62
CA ARG A 107 -13.59 10.68 -7.80
C ARG A 107 -12.36 10.46 -8.67
N TRP A 108 -12.52 10.69 -9.99
CA TRP A 108 -11.40 10.52 -10.92
C TRP A 108 -10.34 11.63 -10.84
N GLU A 109 -10.71 12.80 -10.28
CA GLU A 109 -9.81 13.94 -10.12
C GLU A 109 -9.94 14.54 -8.71
N PRO A 110 -8.92 15.22 -8.19
CA PRO A 110 -8.92 15.83 -6.87
C PRO A 110 -9.75 17.13 -6.83
N SER A 111 -11.04 17.02 -7.11
CA SER A 111 -11.99 18.14 -7.15
C SER A 111 -13.39 17.71 -6.73
N SER A 112 -14.10 18.56 -6.01
CA SER A 112 -15.50 18.34 -5.63
C SER A 112 -16.46 18.34 -6.82
N SER A 113 -16.10 18.96 -7.94
CA SER A 113 -16.84 18.96 -9.20
C SER A 113 -16.50 17.79 -10.13
N ALA A 114 -15.42 17.05 -9.85
CA ALA A 114 -15.00 15.92 -10.67
C ALA A 114 -16.04 14.79 -10.69
N LYS A 115 -16.05 14.05 -11.79
CA LYS A 115 -16.92 12.88 -11.97
C LYS A 115 -16.67 11.84 -10.85
N ILE A 116 -17.75 11.35 -10.27
CA ILE A 116 -17.70 10.27 -9.28
C ILE A 116 -17.37 8.97 -10.00
N ALA A 117 -16.31 8.31 -9.56
CA ALA A 117 -15.88 6.98 -9.98
C ALA A 117 -16.74 5.89 -9.30
N GLY A 118 -17.08 6.13 -8.02
CA GLY A 118 -17.90 5.24 -7.24
C GLY A 118 -18.09 5.75 -5.80
N LYS A 119 -18.66 4.89 -4.96
CA LYS A 119 -18.91 5.17 -3.55
C LYS A 119 -18.44 4.01 -2.69
N GLU A 120 -17.75 4.32 -1.60
CA GLU A 120 -17.32 3.34 -0.61
C GLU A 120 -18.01 3.57 0.73
N LYS A 121 -18.56 2.50 1.32
CA LYS A 121 -19.29 2.57 2.61
C LYS A 121 -18.35 2.82 3.78
N ASN A 122 -18.87 3.41 4.85
CA ASN A 122 -18.16 3.54 6.12
C ASN A 122 -17.60 2.19 6.58
N GLY A 123 -16.36 2.20 7.08
CA GLY A 123 -15.62 0.99 7.48
C GLY A 123 -14.76 0.38 6.37
N LYS A 124 -14.93 0.77 5.10
CA LYS A 124 -14.02 0.33 4.02
C LYS A 124 -12.62 0.90 4.25
N VAL A 125 -11.62 0.03 4.19
CA VAL A 125 -10.21 0.42 4.24
C VAL A 125 -9.75 0.82 2.83
N LEU A 126 -9.05 1.95 2.74
CA LEU A 126 -8.47 2.49 1.52
C LEU A 126 -6.95 2.61 1.70
N GLU A 127 -6.21 2.23 0.68
CA GLU A 127 -4.76 2.40 0.61
C GLU A 127 -4.45 3.75 -0.05
N VAL A 128 -3.76 4.61 0.69
CA VAL A 128 -3.41 5.97 0.26
C VAL A 128 -1.92 6.03 -0.06
N TYR A 129 -1.61 6.47 -1.25
CA TYR A 129 -0.25 6.54 -1.80
C TYR A 129 0.32 7.95 -1.81
N GLU A 130 -0.52 8.95 -1.95
CA GLU A 130 -0.12 10.35 -2.01
C GLU A 130 -1.22 11.26 -1.46
N GLU A 131 -0.82 12.39 -0.90
CA GLU A 131 -1.72 13.45 -0.47
C GLU A 131 -1.57 14.69 -1.37
N LYS A 132 -2.68 15.16 -1.93
CA LYS A 132 -2.77 16.39 -2.75
C LYS A 132 -3.71 17.39 -2.11
N GLY A 133 -3.20 18.19 -1.17
CA GLY A 133 -4.03 19.06 -0.33
C GLY A 133 -5.03 18.24 0.49
N ASP A 134 -6.31 18.50 0.30
CA ASP A 134 -7.39 17.78 0.98
C ASP A 134 -7.81 16.47 0.28
N TRP A 135 -7.13 16.09 -0.78
CA TRP A 135 -7.43 14.88 -1.53
C TRP A 135 -6.37 13.81 -1.32
N LEU A 136 -6.84 12.60 -1.09
CA LEU A 136 -6.01 11.42 -0.93
C LEU A 136 -6.06 10.60 -2.20
N TYR A 137 -4.90 10.30 -2.76
CA TYR A 137 -4.71 9.48 -3.95
C TYR A 137 -4.75 8.01 -3.58
N ILE A 138 -5.66 7.27 -4.19
CA ILE A 138 -5.93 5.87 -3.89
C ILE A 138 -5.96 5.05 -5.17
N THR A 139 -5.79 3.74 -5.05
CA THR A 139 -6.18 2.80 -6.11
C THR A 139 -7.65 2.46 -5.98
N TYR A 140 -8.35 2.34 -7.11
CA TYR A 140 -9.78 2.08 -7.13
C TYR A 140 -10.19 1.22 -8.32
N GLY A 141 -10.88 0.10 -8.04
CA GLY A 141 -11.36 -0.85 -9.05
C GLY A 141 -10.48 -2.08 -9.20
N ASP A 142 -10.98 -3.07 -9.94
CA ASP A 142 -10.36 -4.39 -10.11
C ASP A 142 -9.54 -4.51 -11.42
N SER A 143 -9.15 -3.39 -12.02
CA SER A 143 -8.41 -3.39 -13.28
C SER A 143 -6.94 -3.79 -13.06
N PRO A 144 -6.34 -4.60 -13.94
CA PRO A 144 -4.90 -4.87 -13.91
C PRO A 144 -4.04 -3.62 -14.24
N HIS A 145 -4.64 -2.61 -14.86
CA HIS A 145 -4.12 -1.25 -14.92
C HIS A 145 -4.82 -0.47 -13.81
N ILE A 146 -4.22 -0.45 -12.63
CA ILE A 146 -4.78 0.09 -11.40
C ILE A 146 -5.33 1.51 -11.67
N PRO A 147 -6.64 1.69 -11.83
CA PRO A 147 -7.19 3.01 -12.01
C PRO A 147 -6.98 3.80 -10.73
N VAL A 148 -6.43 4.97 -10.89
CA VAL A 148 -6.20 5.90 -9.79
C VAL A 148 -7.42 6.78 -9.59
N ALA A 149 -7.74 7.04 -8.33
CA ALA A 149 -8.87 7.86 -7.96
C ALA A 149 -8.52 8.67 -6.71
N TYR A 150 -9.46 9.49 -6.29
CA TYR A 150 -9.27 10.40 -5.16
C TYR A 150 -10.45 10.32 -4.21
N VAL A 151 -10.16 10.39 -2.92
CA VAL A 151 -11.13 10.57 -1.85
C VAL A 151 -10.80 11.85 -1.07
N HIS A 152 -11.81 12.62 -0.69
CA HIS A 152 -11.60 13.82 0.10
C HIS A 152 -11.30 13.44 1.57
N ARG A 153 -10.31 14.09 2.17
CA ARG A 153 -9.84 13.81 3.53
C ARG A 153 -10.94 13.85 4.59
N SER A 154 -11.95 14.72 4.42
CA SER A 154 -13.08 14.81 5.36
C SER A 154 -13.99 13.57 5.40
N GLN A 155 -13.86 12.66 4.43
CA GLN A 155 -14.68 11.46 4.31
C GLN A 155 -14.00 10.19 4.84
N VAL A 156 -12.77 10.34 5.32
CA VAL A 156 -11.96 9.22 5.83
C VAL A 156 -11.25 9.61 7.12
N LYS A 157 -10.82 8.63 7.86
CA LYS A 157 -9.89 8.80 9.00
C LYS A 157 -8.71 7.86 8.85
N LYS A 158 -7.54 8.29 9.27
CA LYS A 158 -6.36 7.43 9.32
C LYS A 158 -6.66 6.26 10.24
N GLU A 159 -6.38 5.06 9.79
CA GLU A 159 -6.50 3.86 10.60
C GLU A 159 -5.50 3.95 11.75
N LYS A 160 -5.97 3.79 12.99
CA LYS A 160 -5.12 3.86 14.20
C LYS A 160 -4.56 2.49 14.52
#